data_267bf2f721b827ac10fe566ac20274e9
#
_entry.id   267bf2f721b827ac10fe566ac20274e9
#
_cell.length_a   1.000
_cell.length_b   1.000
_cell.length_c   1.000
_cell.angle_alpha   90.00
_cell.angle_beta   90.00
_cell.angle_gamma   90.00
#
_symmetry.space_group_name_H-M   'P 1'
#
loop_
_entity.id
_entity.type
_entity.pdbx_description
1 polymer ?
#
loop_
_entity_poly.entity_id
_entity_poly.type
_entity_poly.pdbx_seq_one_letter_code
_entity_poly.pdbx_strand_id
1 'polypeptide(L)'
;VALVTLTASDTSPFDEGPIESELADSPGGPPIPLGRRVELPGRGTTFIREVAGPPGAPTVLLLHGLMASGGLNWFQAFEPLAEHFRVIAIDHRGHGRGIRAWSRFRLADCADDAAALLDVLGIDDAIAVGYSMGGPIAQLLWHRHPEKVSGLVLCATSNRFVPGVRERLIFVTAVSAAAGSTRLGQLATRVPVALWQRQIPPAVRSRPDNMSRWAGAEFRRHDTRMVTEALAASCNFDSRKWLNTVDVPTTIVVTTKDRAVPPQEQLRLLLAIPHAQVHLHDEGHTWCAKPSFGRAMAEACLTVTADGPE
;
A
#
# COMPACT_ATOMS: atom_id res chain seq x y z
N VAL A 1 57.45 -15.36 -12.05
CA VAL A 1 56.22 -14.83 -12.64
C VAL A 1 55.06 -15.57 -12.04
N ALA A 2 54.45 -15.05 -11.00
CA ALA A 2 53.28 -15.64 -10.36
C ALA A 2 52.02 -14.98 -10.95
N LEU A 3 51.18 -15.77 -11.59
CA LEU A 3 49.82 -15.34 -11.99
C LEU A 3 48.95 -15.22 -10.73
N VAL A 4 48.50 -14.03 -10.41
CA VAL A 4 47.45 -13.80 -9.43
C VAL A 4 46.12 -13.97 -10.16
N THR A 5 45.41 -15.04 -9.87
CA THR A 5 44.04 -15.28 -10.30
C THR A 5 43.13 -14.42 -9.42
N LEU A 6 42.58 -13.36 -9.96
CA LEU A 6 41.49 -12.60 -9.34
C LEU A 6 40.22 -13.44 -9.45
N THR A 7 39.78 -14.02 -8.34
CA THR A 7 38.45 -14.57 -8.21
C THR A 7 37.48 -13.38 -8.09
N ALA A 8 36.61 -13.22 -9.08
CA ALA A 8 35.49 -12.29 -8.99
C ALA A 8 34.59 -12.71 -7.79
N SER A 9 34.51 -11.89 -6.77
CA SER A 9 33.54 -12.04 -5.70
C SER A 9 32.15 -11.80 -6.29
N ASP A 10 31.34 -12.82 -6.22
CA ASP A 10 29.93 -12.83 -6.60
C ASP A 10 29.14 -12.00 -5.57
N THR A 11 29.23 -10.67 -5.65
CA THR A 11 28.35 -9.76 -4.93
C THR A 11 27.24 -9.36 -5.87
N SER A 12 26.05 -9.91 -5.64
CA SER A 12 24.82 -9.45 -6.27
C SER A 12 24.72 -7.93 -6.16
N PRO A 13 24.44 -7.17 -7.23
CA PRO A 13 24.31 -5.71 -7.19
C PRO A 13 23.11 -5.22 -6.38
N PHE A 14 22.38 -6.10 -5.70
CA PHE A 14 21.17 -5.83 -4.92
C PHE A 14 21.37 -5.96 -3.41
N ASP A 15 22.58 -6.25 -2.94
CA ASP A 15 22.89 -6.33 -1.51
C ASP A 15 23.34 -4.96 -0.95
N GLU A 16 22.55 -3.91 -1.19
CA GLU A 16 22.59 -2.74 -0.33
C GLU A 16 21.88 -3.11 0.97
N GLY A 17 22.69 -3.57 1.92
CA GLY A 17 22.24 -3.85 3.29
C GLY A 17 21.39 -2.71 3.86
N PRO A 18 20.63 -2.95 4.89
CA PRO A 18 19.71 -1.98 5.46
C PRO A 18 20.45 -0.66 5.76
N ILE A 19 19.89 0.46 5.32
CA ILE A 19 20.38 1.80 5.69
C ILE A 19 20.03 2.00 7.17
N GLU A 20 20.94 1.63 8.07
CA GLU A 20 20.73 1.59 9.54
C GLU A 20 20.16 2.88 10.13
N SER A 21 20.36 4.03 9.50
CA SER A 21 19.89 5.32 10.02
C SER A 21 18.40 5.61 9.81
N GLU A 22 17.73 4.90 8.87
CA GLU A 22 16.27 5.03 8.63
C GLU A 22 15.48 3.87 9.26
N LEU A 23 16.16 2.85 9.73
CA LEU A 23 15.62 1.58 10.21
C LEU A 23 15.13 1.58 11.65
N ALA A 24 15.59 2.51 12.46
CA ALA A 24 15.09 2.64 13.83
C ALA A 24 13.67 3.19 13.75
N ASP A 25 12.69 2.31 13.52
CA ASP A 25 11.33 2.59 13.90
C ASP A 25 11.36 3.04 15.34
N SER A 26 10.77 4.17 15.55
CA SER A 26 10.82 4.96 16.74
C SER A 26 10.61 4.10 18.00
N PRO A 27 11.41 4.21 19.05
CA PRO A 27 11.15 3.54 20.31
C PRO A 27 9.72 3.77 20.75
N GLY A 28 8.97 2.67 21.02
CA GLY A 28 7.56 2.74 21.41
C GLY A 28 6.55 2.57 20.27
N GLY A 29 6.97 2.39 19.02
CA GLY A 29 6.12 1.89 17.92
C GLY A 29 5.83 0.39 18.05
N PRO A 30 4.88 -0.14 17.24
CA PRO A 30 4.63 -1.58 17.19
C PRO A 30 5.85 -2.33 16.65
N PRO A 31 6.01 -3.62 17.00
CA PRO A 31 7.01 -4.46 16.35
C PRO A 31 6.60 -4.69 14.89
N ILE A 32 7.25 -4.01 13.97
CA ILE A 32 7.04 -4.17 12.53
C ILE A 32 8.35 -4.54 11.84
N PRO A 33 8.30 -5.26 10.72
CA PRO A 33 9.49 -5.62 9.97
C PRO A 33 10.31 -4.39 9.59
N LEU A 34 11.61 -4.51 9.61
CA LEU A 34 12.51 -3.48 9.08
C LEU A 34 12.16 -3.25 7.61
N GLY A 35 12.23 -1.99 7.19
CA GLY A 35 11.94 -1.65 5.80
C GLY A 35 13.21 -1.30 5.03
N ARG A 36 13.12 -1.37 3.71
CA ARG A 36 14.20 -0.99 2.79
C ARG A 36 13.69 -0.22 1.59
N ARG A 37 14.56 0.55 0.98
CA ARG A 37 14.28 1.21 -0.29
C ARG A 37 14.50 0.24 -1.44
N VAL A 38 13.63 0.32 -2.45
CA VAL A 38 13.73 -0.45 -3.69
C VAL A 38 13.61 0.49 -4.86
N GLU A 39 14.59 0.50 -5.74
CA GLU A 39 14.52 1.21 -7.00
C GLU A 39 13.65 0.44 -8.00
N LEU A 40 12.65 1.11 -8.54
CA LEU A 40 11.81 0.60 -9.61
C LEU A 40 12.27 1.24 -10.93
N PRO A 41 12.84 0.48 -11.88
CA PRO A 41 13.43 1.02 -13.09
C PRO A 41 12.48 1.95 -13.86
N GLY A 42 12.92 3.18 -14.12
CA GLY A 42 12.13 4.19 -14.81
C GLY A 42 10.95 4.78 -14.03
N ARG A 43 10.74 4.37 -12.76
CA ARG A 43 9.60 4.76 -11.94
C ARG A 43 9.97 5.55 -10.68
N GLY A 44 11.17 5.29 -10.14
CA GLY A 44 11.71 5.91 -8.93
C GLY A 44 11.89 4.92 -7.78
N THR A 45 12.31 5.42 -6.63
CA THR A 45 12.59 4.60 -5.44
C THR A 45 11.39 4.58 -4.51
N THR A 46 10.87 3.41 -4.21
CA THR A 46 9.83 3.20 -3.20
C THR A 46 10.40 2.62 -1.92
N PHE A 47 9.56 2.37 -0.95
CA PHE A 47 9.90 1.75 0.33
C PHE A 47 9.00 0.55 0.57
N ILE A 48 9.59 -0.55 1.01
CA ILE A 48 8.86 -1.77 1.35
C ILE A 48 9.22 -2.26 2.75
N ARG A 49 8.33 -3.07 3.32
CA ARG A 49 8.58 -3.94 4.47
C ARG A 49 8.32 -5.37 4.03
N GLU A 50 9.18 -6.27 4.45
CA GLU A 50 9.14 -7.67 3.99
C GLU A 50 9.36 -8.64 5.15
N VAL A 51 8.61 -9.75 5.13
CA VAL A 51 8.84 -10.93 5.97
C VAL A 51 8.85 -12.16 5.06
N ALA A 52 9.88 -12.98 5.19
CA ALA A 52 10.09 -14.11 4.28
C ALA A 52 8.99 -15.20 4.34
N GLY A 53 8.39 -15.42 5.51
CA GLY A 53 7.44 -16.52 5.71
C GLY A 53 8.08 -17.90 5.66
N PRO A 54 7.28 -18.98 5.62
CA PRO A 54 7.76 -20.35 5.45
C PRO A 54 8.45 -20.56 4.09
N PRO A 55 9.42 -21.47 3.98
CA PRO A 55 10.04 -21.80 2.70
C PRO A 55 9.00 -22.24 1.65
N GLY A 56 9.03 -21.61 0.47
CA GLY A 56 8.10 -21.91 -0.62
C GLY A 56 6.69 -21.34 -0.44
N ALA A 57 6.44 -20.55 0.60
CA ALA A 57 5.13 -19.95 0.83
C ALA A 57 4.75 -18.99 -0.30
N PRO A 58 3.46 -18.91 -0.67
CA PRO A 58 2.96 -17.91 -1.61
C PRO A 58 3.24 -16.49 -1.12
N THR A 59 3.31 -15.55 -2.04
CA THR A 59 3.53 -14.12 -1.69
C THR A 59 2.21 -13.39 -1.52
N VAL A 60 2.07 -12.59 -0.46
CA VAL A 60 1.02 -11.58 -0.33
C VAL A 60 1.63 -10.18 -0.49
N LEU A 61 1.02 -9.37 -1.36
CA LEU A 61 1.37 -7.98 -1.60
C LEU A 61 0.33 -7.07 -0.97
N LEU A 62 0.73 -6.35 0.06
CA LEU A 62 -0.14 -5.51 0.89
C LEU A 62 -0.18 -4.07 0.37
N LEU A 63 -1.36 -3.62 -0.04
CA LEU A 63 -1.65 -2.32 -0.66
C LEU A 63 -2.49 -1.49 0.32
N HIS A 64 -1.88 -0.47 0.92
CA HIS A 64 -2.47 0.31 2.00
C HIS A 64 -3.51 1.33 1.55
N GLY A 65 -4.32 1.82 2.50
CA GLY A 65 -5.33 2.85 2.31
C GLY A 65 -4.77 4.27 2.19
N LEU A 66 -5.68 5.21 1.88
CA LEU A 66 -5.37 6.63 1.84
C LEU A 66 -4.86 7.13 3.21
N MET A 67 -3.87 8.01 3.21
CA MET A 67 -3.24 8.55 4.43
C MET A 67 -2.62 7.48 5.34
N ALA A 68 -2.31 6.31 4.83
CA ALA A 68 -1.57 5.27 5.52
C ALA A 68 -0.20 5.03 4.87
N SER A 69 0.62 4.19 5.47
CA SER A 69 1.84 3.61 4.91
C SER A 69 1.76 2.09 5.04
N GLY A 70 2.65 1.36 4.41
CA GLY A 70 2.76 -0.08 4.59
C GLY A 70 2.87 -0.48 6.06
N GLY A 71 3.66 0.26 6.85
CA GLY A 71 3.75 0.04 8.30
C GLY A 71 2.45 0.41 9.02
N LEU A 72 1.91 1.60 8.76
CA LEU A 72 0.76 2.13 9.51
C LEU A 72 -0.54 1.34 9.28
N ASN A 73 -0.74 0.81 8.08
CA ASN A 73 -1.94 0.03 7.77
C ASN A 73 -1.82 -1.44 8.23
N TRP A 74 -0.62 -2.00 8.19
CA TRP A 74 -0.45 -3.45 8.26
C TRP A 74 0.28 -3.95 9.51
N PHE A 75 0.59 -3.08 10.51
CA PHE A 75 1.36 -3.47 11.68
C PHE A 75 0.74 -4.61 12.50
N GLN A 76 -0.57 -4.81 12.44
CA GLN A 76 -1.27 -5.92 13.08
C GLN A 76 -1.27 -7.19 12.21
N ALA A 77 -0.93 -7.09 10.92
CA ALA A 77 -1.10 -8.19 9.97
C ALA A 77 0.23 -8.90 9.62
N PHE A 78 1.38 -8.26 9.84
CA PHE A 78 2.66 -8.87 9.45
C PHE A 78 2.89 -10.25 10.07
N GLU A 79 2.74 -10.35 11.39
CA GLU A 79 3.00 -11.60 12.11
C GLU A 79 2.01 -12.71 11.73
N PRO A 80 0.66 -12.52 11.79
CA PRO A 80 -0.28 -13.57 11.40
C PRO A 80 -0.17 -13.98 9.93
N LEU A 81 0.12 -13.06 9.02
CA LEU A 81 0.32 -13.40 7.61
C LEU A 81 1.62 -14.17 7.38
N ALA A 82 2.69 -13.81 8.09
CA ALA A 82 3.99 -14.45 7.95
C ALA A 82 4.02 -15.92 8.44
N GLU A 83 3.02 -16.36 9.17
CA GLU A 83 2.84 -17.78 9.51
C GLU A 83 2.58 -18.65 8.27
N HIS A 84 2.06 -18.06 7.18
CA HIS A 84 1.59 -18.77 5.99
C HIS A 84 2.17 -18.24 4.68
N PHE A 85 2.64 -16.99 4.64
CA PHE A 85 2.96 -16.27 3.41
C PHE A 85 4.31 -15.55 3.50
N ARG A 86 4.95 -15.36 2.36
CA ARG A 86 5.91 -14.26 2.20
C ARG A 86 5.12 -12.95 2.13
N VAL A 87 5.40 -12.00 3.02
CA VAL A 87 4.61 -10.78 3.18
C VAL A 87 5.40 -9.57 2.70
N ILE A 88 4.84 -8.81 1.77
CA ILE A 88 5.44 -7.58 1.25
C ILE A 88 4.43 -6.45 1.35
N ALA A 89 4.78 -5.36 2.05
CA ALA A 89 3.99 -4.15 2.13
C ALA A 89 4.73 -2.99 1.45
N ILE A 90 4.12 -2.39 0.43
CA ILE A 90 4.68 -1.26 -0.31
C ILE A 90 4.12 0.07 0.23
N ASP A 91 4.95 1.11 0.31
CA ASP A 91 4.48 2.49 0.48
C ASP A 91 4.11 3.07 -0.90
N HIS A 92 2.84 3.40 -1.11
CA HIS A 92 2.38 3.99 -2.37
C HIS A 92 2.95 5.39 -2.60
N ARG A 93 2.95 5.81 -3.87
CA ARG A 93 3.34 7.18 -4.27
C ARG A 93 2.72 8.23 -3.35
N GLY A 94 3.51 9.19 -2.89
CA GLY A 94 3.08 10.27 -2.02
C GLY A 94 2.79 9.88 -0.57
N HIS A 95 2.77 8.59 -0.25
CA HIS A 95 2.49 8.09 1.09
C HIS A 95 3.75 7.54 1.75
N GLY A 96 3.84 7.64 3.07
CA GLY A 96 4.96 7.13 3.84
C GLY A 96 6.32 7.55 3.26
N ARG A 97 7.14 6.59 2.91
CA ARG A 97 8.45 6.74 2.26
C ARG A 97 8.41 6.38 0.75
N GLY A 98 7.22 6.23 0.18
CA GLY A 98 7.00 5.88 -1.23
C GLY A 98 7.45 6.97 -2.19
N ILE A 99 7.39 6.68 -3.48
CA ILE A 99 7.85 7.55 -4.57
C ILE A 99 7.31 8.98 -4.45
N ARG A 100 8.18 9.97 -4.63
CA ARG A 100 7.82 11.38 -4.76
C ARG A 100 7.92 11.80 -6.22
N ALA A 101 6.77 12.01 -6.87
CA ALA A 101 6.69 12.37 -8.27
C ALA A 101 6.08 13.76 -8.47
N TRP A 102 6.49 14.44 -9.54
CA TRP A 102 5.89 15.72 -9.97
C TRP A 102 4.60 15.50 -10.76
N SER A 103 4.50 14.35 -11.44
CA SER A 103 3.30 13.98 -12.16
C SER A 103 2.09 13.95 -11.24
N ARG A 104 0.91 14.13 -11.81
CA ARG A 104 -0.35 13.96 -11.07
C ARG A 104 -0.47 12.53 -10.57
N PHE A 105 -0.95 12.35 -9.34
CA PHE A 105 -1.20 11.04 -8.78
C PHE A 105 -2.28 10.28 -9.56
N ARG A 106 -2.02 9.02 -9.86
CA ARG A 106 -2.96 8.08 -10.45
C ARG A 106 -2.92 6.76 -9.69
N LEU A 107 -4.08 6.15 -9.44
CA LEU A 107 -4.14 4.80 -8.86
C LEU A 107 -3.48 3.75 -9.78
N ALA A 108 -3.59 3.94 -11.11
CA ALA A 108 -2.93 3.08 -12.08
C ALA A 108 -1.39 3.11 -11.97
N ASP A 109 -0.80 4.27 -11.67
CA ASP A 109 0.64 4.35 -11.45
C ASP A 109 1.07 3.56 -10.21
N CYS A 110 0.21 3.49 -9.15
CA CYS A 110 0.48 2.66 -7.98
C CYS A 110 0.38 1.16 -8.30
N ALA A 111 -0.55 0.77 -9.17
CA ALA A 111 -0.66 -0.61 -9.65
C ALA A 111 0.57 -1.00 -10.49
N ASP A 112 1.00 -0.13 -11.39
CA ASP A 112 2.21 -0.34 -12.19
C ASP A 112 3.49 -0.36 -11.33
N ASP A 113 3.55 0.42 -10.22
CA ASP A 113 4.64 0.36 -9.25
C ASP A 113 4.67 -0.98 -8.52
N ALA A 114 3.49 -1.51 -8.17
CA ALA A 114 3.35 -2.80 -7.52
C ALA A 114 3.81 -3.95 -8.44
N ALA A 115 3.42 -3.93 -9.72
CA ALA A 115 3.90 -4.89 -10.72
C ALA A 115 5.42 -4.82 -10.90
N ALA A 116 5.96 -3.61 -11.09
CA ALA A 116 7.41 -3.40 -11.21
C ALA A 116 8.17 -3.85 -9.95
N LEU A 117 7.58 -3.71 -8.75
CA LEU A 117 8.16 -4.22 -7.53
C LEU A 117 8.26 -5.75 -7.55
N LEU A 118 7.21 -6.45 -7.97
CA LEU A 118 7.25 -7.92 -8.10
C LEU A 118 8.35 -8.35 -9.08
N ASP A 119 8.48 -7.68 -10.23
CA ASP A 119 9.55 -7.94 -11.20
C ASP A 119 10.94 -7.77 -10.59
N VAL A 120 11.20 -6.65 -9.89
CA VAL A 120 12.49 -6.38 -9.24
C VAL A 120 12.81 -7.40 -8.16
N LEU A 121 11.80 -7.94 -7.48
CA LEU A 121 11.97 -8.96 -6.44
C LEU A 121 12.01 -10.39 -6.99
N GLY A 122 11.90 -10.58 -8.30
CA GLY A 122 11.86 -11.90 -8.94
C GLY A 122 10.65 -12.73 -8.53
N ILE A 123 9.49 -12.07 -8.34
CA ILE A 123 8.22 -12.69 -7.96
C ILE A 123 7.34 -12.75 -9.18
N ASP A 124 6.94 -13.94 -9.57
CA ASP A 124 6.12 -14.15 -10.76
C ASP A 124 4.71 -13.58 -10.52
N ASP A 125 4.06 -13.96 -9.41
CA ASP A 125 2.75 -13.51 -9.01
C ASP A 125 2.59 -13.41 -7.49
N ALA A 126 1.54 -12.73 -7.04
CA ALA A 126 1.21 -12.57 -5.63
C ALA A 126 -0.31 -12.45 -5.41
N ILE A 127 -0.77 -12.79 -4.22
CA ILE A 127 -2.10 -12.42 -3.73
C ILE A 127 -2.08 -10.92 -3.43
N ALA A 128 -2.87 -10.14 -4.17
CA ALA A 128 -2.97 -8.69 -3.97
C ALA A 128 -4.02 -8.37 -2.90
N VAL A 129 -3.56 -7.86 -1.76
CA VAL A 129 -4.40 -7.53 -0.60
C VAL A 129 -4.58 -6.01 -0.52
N GLY A 130 -5.78 -5.53 -0.85
CA GLY A 130 -6.07 -4.09 -0.89
C GLY A 130 -7.01 -3.63 0.22
N TYR A 131 -6.57 -2.64 1.02
CA TYR A 131 -7.37 -2.00 2.05
C TYR A 131 -7.83 -0.61 1.60
N SER A 132 -9.12 -0.30 1.65
CA SER A 132 -9.66 1.01 1.30
C SER A 132 -9.19 1.48 -0.09
N MET A 133 -8.40 2.55 -0.22
CA MET A 133 -7.76 2.98 -1.47
C MET A 133 -6.89 1.88 -2.10
N GLY A 134 -6.29 1.02 -1.30
CA GLY A 134 -5.52 -0.13 -1.80
C GLY A 134 -6.37 -1.12 -2.59
N GLY A 135 -7.69 -1.18 -2.35
CA GLY A 135 -8.60 -2.03 -3.11
C GLY A 135 -8.69 -1.67 -4.60
N PRO A 136 -8.97 -0.42 -4.98
CA PRO A 136 -8.80 0.05 -6.36
C PRO A 136 -7.43 -0.24 -6.97
N ILE A 137 -6.36 -0.13 -6.18
CA ILE A 137 -5.00 -0.41 -6.66
C ILE A 137 -4.85 -1.92 -6.93
N ALA A 138 -5.35 -2.80 -6.04
CA ALA A 138 -5.37 -4.25 -6.26
C ALA A 138 -6.20 -4.63 -7.50
N GLN A 139 -7.39 -4.04 -7.66
CA GLN A 139 -8.23 -4.24 -8.84
C GLN A 139 -7.53 -3.80 -10.13
N LEU A 140 -6.84 -2.65 -10.10
CA LEU A 140 -6.06 -2.16 -11.25
C LEU A 140 -4.81 -2.99 -11.49
N LEU A 141 -4.16 -3.52 -10.46
CA LEU A 141 -3.02 -4.43 -10.60
C LEU A 141 -3.44 -5.67 -11.38
N TRP A 142 -4.52 -6.32 -10.97
CA TRP A 142 -5.07 -7.45 -11.71
C TRP A 142 -5.48 -7.06 -13.15
N HIS A 143 -6.18 -5.95 -13.33
CA HIS A 143 -6.69 -5.55 -14.64
C HIS A 143 -5.58 -5.20 -15.65
N ARG A 144 -4.46 -4.67 -15.20
CA ARG A 144 -3.35 -4.20 -16.04
C ARG A 144 -2.21 -5.21 -16.16
N HIS A 145 -2.05 -6.05 -15.17
CA HIS A 145 -0.97 -7.03 -15.02
C HIS A 145 -1.56 -8.33 -14.45
N PRO A 146 -2.52 -8.98 -15.16
CA PRO A 146 -3.23 -10.15 -14.65
C PRO A 146 -2.27 -11.31 -14.31
N GLU A 147 -1.17 -11.44 -15.04
CA GLU A 147 -0.11 -12.43 -14.81
C GLU A 147 0.61 -12.24 -13.46
N LYS A 148 0.47 -11.08 -12.83
CA LYS A 148 1.10 -10.76 -11.54
C LYS A 148 0.20 -11.01 -10.34
N VAL A 149 -1.02 -11.50 -10.55
CA VAL A 149 -2.01 -11.65 -9.48
C VAL A 149 -2.58 -13.05 -9.48
N SER A 150 -2.26 -13.84 -8.47
CA SER A 150 -2.82 -15.18 -8.26
C SER A 150 -4.11 -15.19 -7.43
N GLY A 151 -4.42 -14.10 -6.72
CA GLY A 151 -5.64 -13.95 -5.94
C GLY A 151 -5.87 -12.52 -5.48
N LEU A 152 -7.12 -12.19 -5.12
CA LEU A 152 -7.51 -10.86 -4.64
C LEU A 152 -8.15 -10.94 -3.25
N VAL A 153 -7.67 -10.10 -2.32
CA VAL A 153 -8.35 -9.84 -1.05
C VAL A 153 -8.69 -8.35 -0.96
N LEU A 154 -9.98 -8.03 -0.95
CA LEU A 154 -10.50 -6.66 -1.04
C LEU A 154 -11.20 -6.29 0.28
N CYS A 155 -10.52 -5.50 1.14
CA CYS A 155 -10.98 -5.17 2.48
C CYS A 155 -11.41 -3.70 2.60
N ALA A 156 -12.57 -3.44 3.20
CA ALA A 156 -13.09 -2.10 3.49
C ALA A 156 -13.06 -1.17 2.26
N THR A 157 -13.36 -1.69 1.09
CA THR A 157 -13.21 -1.03 -0.21
C THR A 157 -14.41 -1.24 -1.12
N SER A 158 -14.38 -0.67 -2.33
CA SER A 158 -15.49 -0.75 -3.29
C SER A 158 -14.99 -0.70 -4.73
N ASN A 159 -15.89 -1.01 -5.67
CA ASN A 159 -15.69 -0.77 -7.10
C ASN A 159 -15.93 0.71 -7.50
N ARG A 160 -16.47 1.52 -6.57
CA ARG A 160 -16.72 2.96 -6.73
C ARG A 160 -17.03 3.59 -5.38
N PHE A 161 -16.30 4.63 -4.98
CA PHE A 161 -16.48 5.27 -3.66
C PHE A 161 -17.59 6.32 -3.61
N VAL A 162 -17.87 7.02 -4.71
CA VAL A 162 -18.92 8.05 -4.77
C VAL A 162 -19.99 7.60 -5.76
N PRO A 163 -21.17 7.21 -5.29
CA PRO A 163 -22.19 6.59 -6.12
C PRO A 163 -22.85 7.52 -7.13
N GLY A 164 -23.07 8.79 -6.80
CA GLY A 164 -23.72 9.76 -7.66
C GLY A 164 -22.74 10.43 -8.64
N VAL A 165 -23.13 10.59 -9.92
CA VAL A 165 -22.30 11.29 -10.91
C VAL A 165 -22.12 12.76 -10.55
N ARG A 166 -23.20 13.41 -10.09
CA ARG A 166 -23.21 14.82 -9.70
C ARG A 166 -22.37 15.05 -8.45
N GLU A 167 -22.59 14.26 -7.41
CA GLU A 167 -21.85 14.29 -6.16
C GLU A 167 -20.38 14.04 -6.39
N ARG A 168 -20.04 13.05 -7.23
CA ARG A 168 -18.67 12.75 -7.64
C ARG A 168 -18.01 13.93 -8.34
N LEU A 169 -18.71 14.55 -9.30
CA LEU A 169 -18.18 15.71 -10.02
C LEU A 169 -17.89 16.87 -9.09
N ILE A 170 -18.83 17.22 -8.22
CA ILE A 170 -18.68 18.31 -7.23
C ILE A 170 -17.50 18.01 -6.30
N PHE A 171 -17.46 16.81 -5.73
CA PHE A 171 -16.42 16.42 -4.77
C PHE A 171 -15.03 16.38 -5.43
N VAL A 172 -14.90 15.71 -6.58
CA VAL A 172 -13.63 15.63 -7.32
C VAL A 172 -13.16 17.00 -7.76
N THR A 173 -14.06 17.90 -8.18
CA THR A 173 -13.69 19.26 -8.56
C THR A 173 -13.16 20.04 -7.37
N ALA A 174 -13.85 19.99 -6.22
CA ALA A 174 -13.43 20.67 -5.00
C ALA A 174 -12.08 20.17 -4.48
N VAL A 175 -11.90 18.84 -4.43
CA VAL A 175 -10.63 18.21 -3.99
C VAL A 175 -9.51 18.49 -4.99
N SER A 176 -9.78 18.48 -6.31
CA SER A 176 -8.79 18.80 -7.33
C SER A 176 -8.36 20.27 -7.28
N ALA A 177 -9.27 21.19 -6.96
CA ALA A 177 -8.94 22.59 -6.74
C ALA A 177 -8.05 22.76 -5.49
N ALA A 178 -8.36 22.05 -4.40
CA ALA A 178 -7.50 22.02 -3.20
C ALA A 178 -6.11 21.44 -3.51
N ALA A 179 -6.02 20.37 -4.30
CA ALA A 179 -4.74 19.81 -4.75
C ALA A 179 -3.94 20.78 -5.65
N GLY A 180 -4.64 21.56 -6.49
CA GLY A 180 -4.02 22.63 -7.29
C GLY A 180 -3.41 23.72 -6.42
N SER A 181 -4.11 24.13 -5.35
CA SER A 181 -3.59 25.12 -4.40
C SER A 181 -2.37 24.61 -3.65
N THR A 182 -2.33 23.34 -3.26
CA THR A 182 -1.15 22.73 -2.62
C THR A 182 0.06 22.63 -3.57
N ARG A 183 -0.16 22.40 -4.88
CA ARG A 183 0.90 22.47 -5.90
C ARG A 183 1.51 23.85 -6.00
N LEU A 184 0.68 24.88 -6.07
CA LEU A 184 1.13 26.28 -6.13
C LEU A 184 1.87 26.66 -4.84
N GLY A 185 1.35 26.26 -3.67
CA GLY A 185 2.01 26.46 -2.38
C GLY A 185 3.38 25.80 -2.30
N GLN A 186 3.51 24.56 -2.76
CA GLN A 186 4.79 23.85 -2.79
C GLN A 186 5.80 24.49 -3.76
N LEU A 187 5.36 25.00 -4.90
CA LEU A 187 6.21 25.77 -5.82
C LEU A 187 6.71 27.09 -5.18
N ALA A 188 5.79 27.79 -4.49
CA ALA A 188 6.12 29.06 -3.83
C ALA A 188 7.07 28.88 -2.62
N THR A 189 6.94 27.76 -1.89
CA THR A 189 7.73 27.51 -0.66
C THR A 189 9.07 26.81 -0.93
N ARG A 190 9.36 26.35 -2.14
CA ARG A 190 10.58 25.58 -2.44
C ARG A 190 11.88 26.37 -2.31
N VAL A 191 11.86 27.65 -2.66
CA VAL A 191 13.07 28.47 -2.58
C VAL A 191 13.46 28.82 -1.13
N PRO A 192 12.50 29.16 -0.22
CA PRO A 192 12.82 29.44 1.18
C PRO A 192 13.09 28.20 2.03
N VAL A 193 12.35 27.09 1.82
CA VAL A 193 12.42 25.90 2.70
C VAL A 193 13.76 25.18 2.59
N ALA A 194 14.37 25.13 1.41
CA ALA A 194 15.72 24.57 1.25
C ALA A 194 16.78 25.33 2.03
N LEU A 195 16.58 26.64 2.24
CA LEU A 195 17.46 27.49 3.05
C LEU A 195 17.18 27.32 4.56
N TRP A 196 15.93 27.07 4.96
CA TRP A 196 15.55 26.88 6.36
C TRP A 196 15.86 25.50 6.90
N GLN A 197 15.79 24.45 6.08
CA GLN A 197 16.14 23.08 6.51
C GLN A 197 17.59 22.91 6.95
N ARG A 198 18.49 23.81 6.52
CA ARG A 198 19.89 23.84 6.98
C ARG A 198 20.06 24.36 8.41
N GLN A 199 19.07 25.01 8.98
CA GLN A 199 19.16 25.65 10.30
C GLN A 199 18.48 24.90 11.45
N ILE A 200 17.80 23.78 11.18
CA ILE A 200 17.17 22.97 12.25
C ILE A 200 18.18 21.93 12.74
N PRO A 201 18.68 22.07 13.97
CA PRO A 201 19.61 21.09 14.54
C PRO A 201 18.99 19.70 14.57
N PRO A 202 19.78 18.63 14.31
CA PRO A 202 19.30 17.23 14.34
C PRO A 202 18.69 16.81 15.69
N ALA A 203 19.06 17.49 16.75
CA ALA A 203 18.66 17.17 18.14
C ALA A 203 17.17 17.38 18.47
N VAL A 204 16.39 18.08 17.64
CA VAL A 204 14.96 18.35 17.92
C VAL A 204 14.01 17.28 17.36
N ARG A 205 14.53 16.25 16.70
CA ARG A 205 13.72 15.09 16.29
C ARG A 205 13.55 14.14 17.49
N SER A 206 12.70 14.53 18.45
CA SER A 206 12.29 13.61 19.50
C SER A 206 11.64 12.38 18.85
N ARG A 207 12.25 11.21 19.06
CA ARG A 207 11.68 9.93 18.63
C ARG A 207 10.35 9.73 19.35
N PRO A 208 9.30 9.23 18.67
CA PRO A 208 8.05 8.88 19.35
C PRO A 208 8.34 7.79 20.40
N ASP A 209 7.80 7.97 21.59
CA ASP A 209 7.95 7.08 22.74
C ASP A 209 6.69 6.24 22.99
N ASN A 210 5.67 6.40 22.14
CA ASN A 210 4.43 5.64 22.21
C ASN A 210 3.75 5.52 20.85
N MET A 211 2.74 4.67 20.74
CA MET A 211 1.98 4.36 19.53
C MET A 211 1.41 5.62 18.85
N SER A 212 0.87 6.56 19.59
CA SER A 212 0.28 7.80 19.03
C SER A 212 1.35 8.69 18.39
N ARG A 213 2.53 8.78 18.98
CA ARG A 213 3.65 9.55 18.45
C ARG A 213 4.22 8.88 17.20
N TRP A 214 4.34 7.54 17.23
CA TRP A 214 4.75 6.77 16.05
C TRP A 214 3.78 6.99 14.89
N ALA A 215 2.48 6.79 15.11
CA ALA A 215 1.47 7.02 14.08
C ALA A 215 1.52 8.46 13.55
N GLY A 216 1.66 9.45 14.44
CA GLY A 216 1.81 10.85 14.06
C GLY A 216 3.09 11.13 13.25
N ALA A 217 4.18 10.40 13.51
CA ALA A 217 5.41 10.49 12.73
C ALA A 217 5.23 9.90 11.33
N GLU A 218 4.56 8.76 11.19
CA GLU A 218 4.22 8.16 9.90
C GLU A 218 3.29 9.08 9.09
N PHE A 219 2.28 9.71 9.71
CA PHE A 219 1.41 10.70 9.05
C PHE A 219 2.20 11.89 8.49
N ARG A 220 3.17 12.42 9.21
CA ARG A 220 3.98 13.57 8.75
C ARG A 220 4.89 13.25 7.57
N ARG A 221 5.09 11.97 7.24
CA ARG A 221 5.89 11.55 6.09
C ARG A 221 5.15 11.70 4.75
N HIS A 222 3.84 11.88 4.76
CA HIS A 222 3.05 11.98 3.54
C HIS A 222 3.33 13.28 2.77
N ASP A 223 3.27 13.19 1.44
CA ASP A 223 3.21 14.36 0.56
C ASP A 223 1.76 14.87 0.50
N THR A 224 1.49 16.00 1.12
CA THR A 224 0.12 16.55 1.23
C THR A 224 -0.55 16.74 -0.13
N ARG A 225 0.20 17.17 -1.16
CA ARG A 225 -0.32 17.32 -2.53
C ARG A 225 -0.74 15.99 -3.09
N MET A 226 0.16 15.00 -3.06
CA MET A 226 -0.11 13.68 -3.65
C MET A 226 -1.24 12.95 -2.91
N VAL A 227 -1.34 13.09 -1.58
CA VAL A 227 -2.46 12.54 -0.79
C VAL A 227 -3.78 13.19 -1.18
N THR A 228 -3.81 14.51 -1.39
CA THR A 228 -5.03 15.21 -1.83
C THR A 228 -5.42 14.76 -3.25
N GLU A 229 -4.44 14.60 -4.15
CA GLU A 229 -4.67 14.06 -5.50
C GLU A 229 -5.12 12.59 -5.44
N ALA A 230 -4.61 11.78 -4.49
CA ALA A 230 -5.01 10.39 -4.29
C ALA A 230 -6.47 10.28 -3.84
N LEU A 231 -6.91 11.18 -2.95
CA LEU A 231 -8.32 11.27 -2.58
C LEU A 231 -9.21 11.56 -3.81
N ALA A 232 -8.83 12.54 -4.64
CA ALA A 232 -9.56 12.84 -5.86
C ALA A 232 -9.58 11.66 -6.85
N ALA A 233 -8.44 10.97 -7.01
CA ALA A 233 -8.32 9.78 -7.87
C ALA A 233 -9.20 8.63 -7.36
N SER A 234 -9.22 8.39 -6.04
CA SER A 234 -10.07 7.37 -5.40
C SER A 234 -11.56 7.67 -5.61
N CYS A 235 -11.98 8.91 -5.41
CA CYS A 235 -13.38 9.31 -5.65
C CYS A 235 -13.80 9.22 -7.12
N ASN A 236 -12.84 9.32 -8.04
CA ASN A 236 -13.10 9.19 -9.48
C ASN A 236 -12.99 7.76 -10.00
N PHE A 237 -12.54 6.82 -9.16
CA PHE A 237 -12.39 5.41 -9.53
C PHE A 237 -13.74 4.75 -9.84
N ASP A 238 -13.77 3.93 -10.89
CA ASP A 238 -14.93 3.16 -11.30
C ASP A 238 -14.48 1.93 -12.11
N SER A 239 -14.54 0.75 -11.50
CA SER A 239 -14.16 -0.52 -12.13
C SER A 239 -15.34 -1.34 -12.66
N ARG A 240 -16.58 -0.86 -12.52
CA ARG A 240 -17.80 -1.61 -12.84
C ARG A 240 -17.86 -2.14 -14.27
N LYS A 241 -17.14 -1.53 -15.21
CA LYS A 241 -17.15 -1.91 -16.62
C LYS A 241 -16.37 -3.19 -16.92
N TRP A 242 -15.43 -3.55 -16.05
CA TRP A 242 -14.50 -4.66 -16.28
C TRP A 242 -14.34 -5.60 -15.08
N LEU A 243 -14.81 -5.23 -13.88
CA LEU A 243 -14.60 -6.02 -12.67
C LEU A 243 -15.25 -7.41 -12.76
N ASN A 244 -16.28 -7.58 -13.58
CA ASN A 244 -16.92 -8.87 -13.84
C ASN A 244 -16.06 -9.84 -14.68
N THR A 245 -14.92 -9.39 -15.18
CA THR A 245 -13.95 -10.24 -15.88
C THR A 245 -12.86 -10.79 -14.98
N VAL A 246 -12.92 -10.49 -13.67
CA VAL A 246 -11.99 -11.08 -12.67
C VAL A 246 -12.18 -12.59 -12.68
N ASP A 247 -11.08 -13.31 -12.89
CA ASP A 247 -11.02 -14.77 -13.03
C ASP A 247 -10.14 -15.45 -11.97
N VAL A 248 -9.52 -14.68 -11.07
CA VAL A 248 -8.72 -15.21 -9.97
C VAL A 248 -9.56 -15.38 -8.69
N PRO A 249 -9.22 -16.34 -7.80
CA PRO A 249 -9.84 -16.47 -6.50
C PRO A 249 -9.89 -15.13 -5.77
N THR A 250 -11.07 -14.77 -5.26
CA THR A 250 -11.29 -13.45 -4.67
C THR A 250 -12.05 -13.55 -3.35
N THR A 251 -11.55 -12.85 -2.33
CA THR A 251 -12.26 -12.69 -1.04
C THR A 251 -12.53 -11.22 -0.76
N ILE A 252 -13.78 -10.92 -0.42
CA ILE A 252 -14.25 -9.60 -0.05
C ILE A 252 -14.44 -9.57 1.47
N VAL A 253 -13.66 -8.72 2.14
CA VAL A 253 -13.71 -8.54 3.60
C VAL A 253 -14.48 -7.27 3.92
N VAL A 254 -15.72 -7.44 4.39
CA VAL A 254 -16.67 -6.35 4.62
C VAL A 254 -16.65 -5.92 6.09
N THR A 255 -16.47 -4.62 6.31
CA THR A 255 -16.57 -3.97 7.62
C THR A 255 -17.99 -3.41 7.81
N THR A 256 -18.82 -4.07 8.64
CA THR A 256 -20.26 -3.79 8.72
C THR A 256 -20.63 -2.48 9.41
N LYS A 257 -19.71 -1.87 10.18
CA LYS A 257 -19.86 -0.56 10.84
C LYS A 257 -19.04 0.54 10.16
N ASP A 258 -18.60 0.32 8.92
CA ASP A 258 -17.80 1.28 8.18
C ASP A 258 -18.63 2.49 7.74
N ARG A 259 -18.15 3.69 8.12
CA ARG A 259 -18.76 4.96 7.73
C ARG A 259 -18.03 5.67 6.59
N ALA A 260 -16.79 5.27 6.32
CA ALA A 260 -15.99 5.85 5.23
C ALA A 260 -16.32 5.16 3.90
N VAL A 261 -16.42 3.84 3.91
CA VAL A 261 -16.91 3.03 2.79
C VAL A 261 -18.09 2.20 3.29
N PRO A 262 -19.33 2.67 3.13
CA PRO A 262 -20.51 1.98 3.67
C PRO A 262 -20.59 0.51 3.22
N PRO A 263 -21.06 -0.41 4.08
CA PRO A 263 -21.13 -1.85 3.77
C PRO A 263 -21.84 -2.16 2.45
N GLN A 264 -22.85 -1.38 2.11
CA GLN A 264 -23.60 -1.54 0.85
C GLN A 264 -22.70 -1.30 -0.37
N GLU A 265 -21.75 -0.37 -0.29
CA GLU A 265 -20.80 -0.12 -1.37
C GLU A 265 -19.75 -1.23 -1.44
N GLN A 266 -19.31 -1.78 -0.30
CA GLN A 266 -18.40 -2.91 -0.26
C GLN A 266 -19.05 -4.18 -0.86
N LEU A 267 -20.31 -4.46 -0.52
CA LEU A 267 -21.08 -5.61 -1.05
C LEU A 267 -21.34 -5.53 -2.55
N ARG A 268 -21.23 -4.36 -3.18
CA ARG A 268 -21.29 -4.24 -4.65
C ARG A 268 -20.15 -4.94 -5.38
N LEU A 269 -19.04 -5.20 -4.70
CA LEU A 269 -17.96 -6.03 -5.25
C LEU A 269 -18.43 -7.46 -5.48
N LEU A 270 -19.22 -8.03 -4.56
CA LEU A 270 -19.80 -9.36 -4.71
C LEU A 270 -20.72 -9.47 -5.93
N LEU A 271 -21.52 -8.42 -6.20
CA LEU A 271 -22.36 -8.39 -7.40
C LEU A 271 -21.54 -8.32 -8.70
N ALA A 272 -20.32 -7.77 -8.63
CA ALA A 272 -19.44 -7.66 -9.77
C ALA A 272 -18.52 -8.88 -9.95
N ILE A 273 -18.18 -9.59 -8.86
CA ILE A 273 -17.34 -10.79 -8.86
C ILE A 273 -18.14 -11.94 -8.21
N PRO A 274 -19.00 -12.62 -8.97
CA PRO A 274 -19.98 -13.58 -8.38
C PRO A 274 -19.34 -14.78 -7.68
N HIS A 275 -18.12 -15.17 -8.04
CA HIS A 275 -17.39 -16.27 -7.42
C HIS A 275 -16.61 -15.85 -6.14
N ALA A 276 -16.64 -14.57 -5.78
CA ALA A 276 -15.92 -14.08 -4.60
C ALA A 276 -16.55 -14.65 -3.32
N GLN A 277 -15.67 -15.04 -2.38
CA GLN A 277 -16.08 -15.35 -1.00
C GLN A 277 -16.26 -14.04 -0.21
N VAL A 278 -17.08 -14.08 0.85
CA VAL A 278 -17.35 -12.91 1.69
C VAL A 278 -17.11 -13.21 3.14
N HIS A 279 -16.27 -12.40 3.77
CA HIS A 279 -16.07 -12.39 5.21
C HIS A 279 -16.69 -11.11 5.81
N LEU A 280 -17.60 -11.25 6.76
CA LEU A 280 -18.27 -10.13 7.43
C LEU A 280 -17.65 -9.90 8.80
N HIS A 281 -17.21 -8.66 9.07
CA HIS A 281 -16.67 -8.28 10.37
C HIS A 281 -17.41 -7.08 10.94
N ASP A 282 -17.83 -7.20 12.20
CA ASP A 282 -18.58 -6.13 12.91
C ASP A 282 -17.66 -4.99 13.36
N GLU A 283 -16.96 -4.39 12.39
CA GLU A 283 -15.91 -3.42 12.54
C GLU A 283 -16.11 -2.18 11.65
N GLY A 284 -15.39 -1.10 11.97
CA GLY A 284 -15.40 0.14 11.19
C GLY A 284 -14.11 0.33 10.38
N HIS A 285 -14.01 1.48 9.68
CA HIS A 285 -12.91 1.76 8.74
C HIS A 285 -11.50 1.82 9.36
N THR A 286 -11.36 1.92 10.68
CA THR A 286 -10.07 1.92 11.38
C THR A 286 -9.73 0.56 11.99
N TRP A 287 -10.39 -0.51 11.54
CA TRP A 287 -10.17 -1.87 12.03
C TRP A 287 -8.71 -2.35 11.90
N CYS A 288 -7.99 -1.88 10.91
CA CYS A 288 -6.58 -2.18 10.70
C CYS A 288 -5.69 -1.85 11.93
N ALA A 289 -6.16 -0.99 12.83
CA ALA A 289 -5.47 -0.69 14.08
C ALA A 289 -5.75 -1.69 15.23
N LYS A 290 -6.69 -2.62 15.06
CA LYS A 290 -7.10 -3.56 16.12
C LYS A 290 -6.36 -4.92 16.01
N PRO A 291 -6.11 -5.60 17.13
CA PRO A 291 -5.42 -6.90 17.11
C PRO A 291 -6.12 -8.00 16.31
N SER A 292 -7.47 -7.96 16.22
CA SER A 292 -8.24 -8.93 15.44
C SER A 292 -8.02 -8.86 13.93
N PHE A 293 -7.48 -7.74 13.43
CA PHE A 293 -7.32 -7.49 12.00
C PHE A 293 -6.37 -8.47 11.32
N GLY A 294 -5.21 -8.71 11.92
CA GLY A 294 -4.16 -9.53 11.31
C GLY A 294 -4.61 -10.95 11.04
N ARG A 295 -5.25 -11.61 12.02
CA ARG A 295 -5.77 -12.97 11.87
C ARG A 295 -6.84 -13.04 10.78
N ALA A 296 -7.77 -12.10 10.76
CA ALA A 296 -8.81 -12.06 9.74
C ALA A 296 -8.24 -11.86 8.32
N MET A 297 -7.15 -11.10 8.18
CA MET A 297 -6.46 -10.96 6.89
C MET A 297 -5.75 -12.26 6.48
N ALA A 298 -5.13 -12.97 7.42
CA ALA A 298 -4.53 -14.27 7.15
C ALA A 298 -5.58 -15.29 6.71
N GLU A 299 -6.71 -15.38 7.42
CA GLU A 299 -7.85 -16.23 7.04
C GLU A 299 -8.36 -15.88 5.63
N ALA A 300 -8.53 -14.60 5.32
CA ALA A 300 -8.98 -14.17 3.99
C ALA A 300 -7.96 -14.49 2.88
N CYS A 301 -6.67 -14.41 3.16
CA CYS A 301 -5.63 -14.78 2.19
C CYS A 301 -5.58 -16.29 1.97
N LEU A 302 -5.82 -17.10 3.00
CA LEU A 302 -5.87 -18.56 2.87
C LEU A 302 -7.02 -19.03 1.96
N THR A 303 -8.14 -18.32 1.91
CA THR A 303 -9.27 -18.67 1.04
C THR A 303 -9.03 -18.43 -0.46
N VAL A 304 -7.97 -17.68 -0.81
CA VAL A 304 -7.61 -17.38 -2.21
C VAL A 304 -6.33 -18.08 -2.65
N THR A 305 -5.78 -19.00 -1.85
CA THR A 305 -4.70 -19.89 -2.28
C THR A 305 -5.26 -21.04 -3.12
N ALA A 306 -4.44 -21.61 -4.00
CA ALA A 306 -4.83 -22.77 -4.82
C ALA A 306 -5.25 -23.99 -3.98
N ASP A 307 -4.77 -24.07 -2.74
CA ASP A 307 -5.08 -25.14 -1.77
C ASP A 307 -6.13 -24.67 -0.73
N GLY A 308 -6.94 -23.66 -1.07
CA GLY A 308 -8.00 -23.16 -0.19
C GLY A 308 -8.95 -24.29 0.22
N PRO A 309 -9.58 -24.22 1.41
CA PRO A 309 -10.45 -25.28 1.91
C PRO A 309 -11.57 -25.56 0.91
N GLU A 310 -11.73 -26.87 0.56
CA GLU A 310 -12.87 -27.40 -0.20
C GLU A 310 -14.21 -27.12 0.48
#